data_0b694850561c2ff74e33b619142ba0b8
#
_entry.id   0b694850561c2ff74e33b619142ba0b8
#
_cell.length_a   1.000
_cell.length_b   1.000
_cell.length_c   1.000
_cell.angle_alpha   90.00
_cell.angle_beta   90.00
_cell.angle_gamma   90.00
#
_symmetry.space_group_name_H-M   'P 1'
#
loop_
_entity.id
_entity.type
_entity.pdbx_description
1 polymer ?
#
loop_
_entity_poly.entity_id
_entity_poly.type
_entity_poly.pdbx_seq_one_letter_code
_entity_poly.pdbx_strand_id
1 'polypeptide(L)'
;MRRALAVAAVLALAACDALTPREEVPPIAVDTGWPTIPQGAKFGEVSAVDVDPQGNVWVLHRAGRVWEEPFPADPIADPTVFKFSPDGKLLAQWGAGLFIMPHGISIDAAGKVWITDTGLEQVLRFSPEGELELTLGEKGVSKQDAGHFGRPADVAFLGHRVLIADGYVNTRVAEFSPQGKFIRDWGDFKVAHAVAVDDQRIYVADRENARIQVFDHAGKLAASWVSPAGNHTYSLKPLGGGRLLAVEGRDGADRKGAIIRIYAADGTIERSYDVGLPGEDASLGHDLAIGPDGHIYLTDVPGGRVVRFSLPAK
;
A
#
# COMPACT_ATOMS: atom_id res chain seq x y z
N MET A 1 5.23 74.72 3.72
CA MET A 1 5.41 73.34 4.18
C MET A 1 4.42 72.45 3.47
N ARG A 2 4.80 71.79 2.41
CA ARG A 2 3.94 70.84 1.66
C ARG A 2 4.38 69.41 2.03
N ARG A 3 3.49 68.65 2.63
CA ARG A 3 3.71 67.22 2.92
C ARG A 3 3.30 66.40 1.69
N ALA A 4 4.26 65.69 1.14
CA ALA A 4 4.02 64.69 0.10
C ALA A 4 3.55 63.39 0.73
N LEU A 5 2.37 62.89 0.33
CA LEU A 5 1.89 61.53 0.62
C LEU A 5 2.53 60.60 -0.41
N ALA A 6 3.32 59.61 0.09
CA ALA A 6 3.76 58.49 -0.72
C ALA A 6 2.68 57.41 -0.69
N VAL A 7 2.09 57.10 -1.86
CA VAL A 7 1.19 55.96 -2.05
C VAL A 7 2.05 54.76 -2.36
N ALA A 8 2.11 53.81 -1.44
CA ALA A 8 2.72 52.50 -1.68
C ALA A 8 1.74 51.63 -2.46
N ALA A 9 2.05 51.32 -3.71
CA ALA A 9 1.33 50.34 -4.49
C ALA A 9 1.76 48.91 -4.04
N VAL A 10 0.85 48.19 -3.42
CA VAL A 10 0.99 46.74 -3.13
C VAL A 10 0.70 45.99 -4.42
N LEU A 11 1.73 45.51 -5.10
CA LEU A 11 1.60 44.53 -6.18
C LEU A 11 1.23 43.17 -5.55
N ALA A 12 -0.04 42.76 -5.67
CA ALA A 12 -0.47 41.41 -5.42
C ALA A 12 0.05 40.54 -6.58
N LEU A 13 1.10 39.77 -6.31
CA LEU A 13 1.49 38.65 -7.17
C LEU A 13 0.41 37.57 -7.03
N ALA A 14 -0.52 37.52 -8.00
CA ALA A 14 -1.33 36.33 -8.21
C ALA A 14 -0.41 35.22 -8.66
N ALA A 15 -0.10 34.29 -7.76
CA ALA A 15 0.48 33.00 -8.12
C ALA A 15 -0.55 32.29 -9.01
N CYS A 16 -0.34 32.31 -10.32
CA CYS A 16 -0.95 31.31 -11.20
C CYS A 16 -0.33 29.98 -10.81
N ASP A 17 -1.04 29.15 -10.05
CA ASP A 17 -0.84 27.72 -10.05
C ASP A 17 -1.01 27.23 -11.49
N ALA A 18 0.09 27.20 -12.23
CA ALA A 18 0.13 26.54 -13.51
C ALA A 18 -0.20 25.08 -13.23
N LEU A 19 -1.42 24.66 -13.56
CA LEU A 19 -1.82 23.27 -13.59
C LEU A 19 -0.78 22.52 -14.41
N THR A 20 0.07 21.73 -13.75
CA THR A 20 0.99 20.83 -14.44
C THR A 20 0.14 20.00 -15.39
N PRO A 21 0.48 19.94 -16.70
CA PRO A 21 -0.29 19.15 -17.64
C PRO A 21 -0.41 17.72 -17.11
N ARG A 22 -1.64 17.20 -17.06
CA ARG A 22 -1.89 15.82 -16.68
C ARG A 22 -1.11 14.92 -17.61
N GLU A 23 -0.31 14.02 -17.05
CA GLU A 23 0.38 13.01 -17.84
C GLU A 23 -0.68 12.14 -18.55
N GLU A 24 -0.65 12.13 -19.87
CA GLU A 24 -1.48 11.25 -20.68
C GLU A 24 -0.83 9.86 -20.71
N VAL A 25 -1.44 8.90 -20.03
CA VAL A 25 -1.01 7.50 -20.03
C VAL A 25 -2.13 6.63 -20.65
N PRO A 26 -1.78 5.58 -21.42
CA PRO A 26 -2.78 4.74 -22.05
C PRO A 26 -3.60 4.00 -21.00
N PRO A 27 -4.93 3.85 -21.20
CA PRO A 27 -5.79 3.12 -20.30
C PRO A 27 -5.50 1.61 -20.39
N ILE A 28 -5.74 0.90 -19.29
CA ILE A 28 -5.75 -0.55 -19.24
C ILE A 28 -7.16 -1.05 -18.93
N ALA A 29 -7.59 -2.11 -19.64
CA ALA A 29 -8.88 -2.72 -19.38
C ALA A 29 -8.86 -3.52 -18.07
N VAL A 30 -9.85 -3.30 -17.23
CA VAL A 30 -10.00 -3.98 -15.95
C VAL A 30 -11.24 -4.90 -15.95
N ASP A 31 -11.10 -6.05 -15.31
CA ASP A 31 -12.22 -6.94 -14.98
C ASP A 31 -12.79 -6.53 -13.62
N THR A 32 -13.95 -5.92 -13.64
CA THR A 32 -14.69 -5.50 -12.45
C THR A 32 -15.68 -6.55 -11.94
N GLY A 33 -15.84 -7.65 -12.65
CA GLY A 33 -16.66 -8.80 -12.25
C GLY A 33 -15.95 -9.74 -11.28
N TRP A 34 -14.67 -9.59 -11.08
CA TRP A 34 -13.89 -10.33 -10.09
C TRP A 34 -13.76 -9.52 -8.78
N PRO A 35 -13.88 -10.14 -7.60
CA PRO A 35 -14.37 -11.50 -7.32
C PRO A 35 -15.90 -11.58 -7.31
N THR A 36 -16.44 -12.80 -7.31
CA THR A 36 -17.87 -13.03 -7.07
C THR A 36 -18.14 -12.94 -5.57
N ILE A 37 -18.75 -11.84 -5.13
CA ILE A 37 -19.11 -11.64 -3.73
C ILE A 37 -20.46 -12.32 -3.46
N PRO A 38 -20.55 -13.24 -2.46
CA PRO A 38 -21.81 -13.87 -2.11
C PRO A 38 -22.89 -12.86 -1.71
N GLN A 39 -24.14 -13.19 -1.96
CA GLN A 39 -25.28 -12.36 -1.54
C GLN A 39 -25.24 -12.06 -0.03
N GLY A 40 -25.31 -10.79 0.33
CA GLY A 40 -25.27 -10.33 1.73
C GLY A 40 -23.87 -10.05 2.27
N ALA A 41 -22.80 -10.46 1.58
CA ALA A 41 -21.44 -10.00 1.85
C ALA A 41 -21.14 -8.77 1.00
N LYS A 42 -20.32 -7.85 1.52
CA LYS A 42 -19.81 -6.69 0.79
C LYS A 42 -18.46 -6.28 1.37
N PHE A 43 -17.61 -5.75 0.53
CA PHE A 43 -16.44 -5.04 1.02
C PHE A 43 -16.84 -3.65 1.57
N GLY A 44 -16.09 -3.19 2.58
CA GLY A 44 -15.96 -1.77 2.85
C GLY A 44 -14.71 -1.24 2.14
N GLU A 45 -13.98 -0.30 2.75
CA GLU A 45 -12.69 0.13 2.24
C GLU A 45 -11.74 -1.08 2.11
N VAL A 46 -11.30 -1.38 0.90
CA VAL A 46 -10.36 -2.49 0.64
C VAL A 46 -8.94 -1.96 0.70
N SER A 47 -8.25 -2.25 1.80
CA SER A 47 -6.94 -1.69 2.07
C SER A 47 -5.80 -2.46 1.42
N ALA A 48 -5.88 -3.80 1.34
CA ALA A 48 -4.76 -4.58 0.82
C ALA A 48 -5.20 -5.88 0.15
N VAL A 49 -4.29 -6.41 -0.67
CA VAL A 49 -4.44 -7.68 -1.40
C VAL A 49 -3.10 -8.38 -1.51
N ASP A 50 -3.08 -9.70 -1.33
CA ASP A 50 -1.91 -10.53 -1.66
C ASP A 50 -2.35 -11.88 -2.23
N VAL A 51 -1.40 -12.62 -2.81
CA VAL A 51 -1.65 -13.93 -3.45
C VAL A 51 -0.79 -14.99 -2.80
N ASP A 52 -1.41 -16.08 -2.35
CA ASP A 52 -0.68 -17.19 -1.75
C ASP A 52 0.03 -18.06 -2.82
N PRO A 53 0.99 -18.93 -2.41
CA PRO A 53 1.70 -19.80 -3.34
C PRO A 53 0.82 -20.74 -4.18
N GLN A 54 -0.44 -20.96 -3.77
CA GLN A 54 -1.43 -21.75 -4.50
C GLN A 54 -2.24 -20.91 -5.50
N GLY A 55 -2.00 -19.60 -5.56
CA GLY A 55 -2.69 -18.65 -6.41
C GLY A 55 -4.02 -18.13 -5.85
N ASN A 56 -4.36 -18.45 -4.60
CA ASN A 56 -5.54 -17.87 -3.99
C ASN A 56 -5.27 -16.41 -3.60
N VAL A 57 -6.29 -15.58 -3.75
CA VAL A 57 -6.20 -14.14 -3.52
C VAL A 57 -6.77 -13.80 -2.15
N TRP A 58 -5.96 -13.15 -1.35
CA TRP A 58 -6.33 -12.70 -0.02
C TRP A 58 -6.63 -11.21 -0.06
N VAL A 59 -7.79 -10.84 0.45
CA VAL A 59 -8.29 -9.46 0.44
C VAL A 59 -8.52 -9.00 1.87
N LEU A 60 -7.93 -7.87 2.22
CA LEU A 60 -8.12 -7.21 3.51
C LEU A 60 -8.99 -5.98 3.32
N HIS A 61 -10.07 -5.87 4.09
CA HIS A 61 -10.96 -4.72 4.03
C HIS A 61 -11.42 -4.30 5.43
N ARG A 62 -12.01 -3.12 5.53
CA ARG A 62 -12.41 -2.49 6.79
C ARG A 62 -13.88 -2.62 7.11
N ALA A 63 -14.62 -3.47 6.38
CA ALA A 63 -16.08 -3.58 6.49
C ALA A 63 -16.76 -2.18 6.44
N GLY A 64 -17.47 -1.79 7.49
CA GLY A 64 -18.11 -0.48 7.56
C GLY A 64 -17.23 0.66 8.08
N ARG A 65 -15.95 0.40 8.39
CA ARG A 65 -15.04 1.42 8.92
C ARG A 65 -14.32 2.15 7.81
N VAL A 66 -14.25 3.48 7.92
CA VAL A 66 -13.53 4.36 7.02
C VAL A 66 -12.30 4.95 7.72
N TRP A 67 -11.30 5.36 6.91
CA TRP A 67 -10.10 6.00 7.43
C TRP A 67 -10.41 7.44 7.87
N GLU A 68 -10.74 7.60 9.14
CA GLU A 68 -11.02 8.90 9.76
C GLU A 68 -10.44 8.94 11.16
N GLU A 69 -9.66 9.96 11.47
CA GLU A 69 -9.02 10.12 12.78
C GLU A 69 -9.84 11.04 13.72
N PRO A 70 -9.87 10.73 15.03
CA PRO A 70 -9.21 9.60 15.69
C PRO A 70 -9.89 8.26 15.37
N PHE A 71 -9.09 7.20 15.22
CA PHE A 71 -9.65 5.86 14.99
C PHE A 71 -10.52 5.41 16.17
N PRO A 72 -11.67 4.77 15.94
CA PRO A 72 -12.45 4.15 17.00
C PRO A 72 -11.63 3.12 17.79
N ALA A 73 -11.90 2.99 19.07
CA ALA A 73 -11.18 2.05 19.93
C ALA A 73 -11.73 0.60 19.88
N ASP A 74 -12.97 0.44 19.42
CA ASP A 74 -13.64 -0.85 19.30
C ASP A 74 -13.18 -1.59 18.03
N PRO A 75 -13.02 -2.92 18.09
CA PRO A 75 -12.72 -3.72 16.92
C PRO A 75 -13.87 -3.74 15.90
N ILE A 76 -13.53 -3.98 14.64
CA ILE A 76 -14.50 -4.19 13.56
C ILE A 76 -15.25 -5.50 13.83
N ALA A 77 -16.58 -5.44 13.93
CA ALA A 77 -17.41 -6.58 14.28
C ALA A 77 -17.54 -7.64 13.16
N ASP A 78 -17.43 -7.21 11.91
CA ASP A 78 -17.57 -8.07 10.74
C ASP A 78 -16.24 -8.72 10.33
N PRO A 79 -16.26 -9.85 9.57
CA PRO A 79 -15.04 -10.38 8.96
C PRO A 79 -14.33 -9.34 8.09
N THR A 80 -13.01 -9.29 8.19
CA THR A 80 -12.15 -8.32 7.47
C THR A 80 -11.17 -8.97 6.52
N VAL A 81 -10.96 -10.27 6.61
CA VAL A 81 -10.07 -11.06 5.74
C VAL A 81 -10.89 -12.02 4.92
N PHE A 82 -10.78 -11.92 3.60
CA PHE A 82 -11.45 -12.82 2.67
C PHE A 82 -10.40 -13.52 1.79
N LYS A 83 -10.60 -14.82 1.58
CA LYS A 83 -9.79 -15.64 0.67
C LYS A 83 -10.62 -16.08 -0.51
N PHE A 84 -10.14 -15.80 -1.71
CA PHE A 84 -10.79 -16.21 -2.96
C PHE A 84 -9.91 -17.17 -3.76
N SER A 85 -10.51 -18.08 -4.53
CA SER A 85 -9.81 -18.79 -5.58
C SER A 85 -9.46 -17.85 -6.75
N PRO A 86 -8.54 -18.23 -7.66
CA PRO A 86 -8.18 -17.40 -8.81
C PRO A 86 -9.37 -17.03 -9.71
N ASP A 87 -10.38 -17.90 -9.80
CA ASP A 87 -11.64 -17.67 -10.51
C ASP A 87 -12.65 -16.79 -9.76
N GLY A 88 -12.30 -16.33 -8.54
CA GLY A 88 -13.08 -15.35 -7.76
C GLY A 88 -14.13 -15.96 -6.84
N LYS A 89 -14.12 -17.28 -6.59
CA LYS A 89 -15.04 -17.92 -5.63
C LYS A 89 -14.51 -17.71 -4.20
N LEU A 90 -15.38 -17.27 -3.28
CA LEU A 90 -15.05 -17.17 -1.86
C LEU A 90 -14.76 -18.55 -1.27
N LEU A 91 -13.56 -18.71 -0.68
CA LEU A 91 -13.10 -19.94 -0.03
C LEU A 91 -13.18 -19.86 1.49
N ALA A 92 -12.84 -18.70 2.06
CA ALA A 92 -12.85 -18.47 3.50
C ALA A 92 -13.02 -16.99 3.83
N GLN A 93 -13.52 -16.71 5.03
CA GLN A 93 -13.57 -15.37 5.62
C GLN A 93 -13.40 -15.46 7.13
N TRP A 94 -12.67 -14.50 7.70
CA TRP A 94 -12.43 -14.41 9.14
C TRP A 94 -11.99 -13.00 9.56
N GLY A 95 -11.63 -12.79 10.81
CA GLY A 95 -11.10 -11.51 11.33
C GLY A 95 -12.13 -10.66 12.07
N ALA A 96 -13.36 -11.16 12.25
CA ALA A 96 -14.39 -10.48 13.05
C ALA A 96 -13.89 -10.24 14.49
N GLY A 97 -13.98 -9.02 14.97
CA GLY A 97 -13.59 -8.64 16.34
C GLY A 97 -12.07 -8.55 16.59
N LEU A 98 -11.22 -8.68 15.56
CA LEU A 98 -9.77 -8.73 15.72
C LEU A 98 -9.07 -7.39 15.46
N PHE A 99 -9.55 -6.58 14.52
CA PHE A 99 -8.87 -5.43 13.97
C PHE A 99 -9.57 -4.11 14.29
N ILE A 100 -8.78 -3.04 14.36
CA ILE A 100 -9.30 -1.66 14.50
C ILE A 100 -9.21 -0.91 13.18
N MET A 101 -8.03 -0.85 12.58
CA MET A 101 -7.79 -0.19 11.29
C MET A 101 -6.77 -1.01 10.48
N PRO A 102 -7.19 -2.19 9.95
CA PRO A 102 -6.29 -3.05 9.20
C PRO A 102 -5.83 -2.36 7.93
N HIS A 103 -4.51 -2.51 7.59
CA HIS A 103 -3.90 -1.75 6.51
C HIS A 103 -3.23 -2.62 5.45
N GLY A 104 -2.26 -3.44 5.80
CA GLY A 104 -1.52 -4.31 4.88
C GLY A 104 -1.76 -5.80 5.15
N ILE A 105 -1.74 -6.61 4.09
CA ILE A 105 -1.76 -8.08 4.15
C ILE A 105 -0.62 -8.63 3.31
N SER A 106 0.14 -9.59 3.84
CA SER A 106 1.22 -10.26 3.12
C SER A 106 1.24 -11.75 3.48
N ILE A 107 1.38 -12.61 2.47
CA ILE A 107 1.41 -14.04 2.63
C ILE A 107 2.85 -14.54 2.51
N ASP A 108 3.37 -15.18 3.55
CA ASP A 108 4.72 -15.73 3.49
C ASP A 108 4.79 -17.07 2.71
N ALA A 109 6.00 -17.54 2.43
CA ALA A 109 6.22 -18.78 1.68
C ALA A 109 5.65 -20.04 2.35
N ALA A 110 5.36 -19.98 3.65
CA ALA A 110 4.70 -21.05 4.40
C ALA A 110 3.17 -20.92 4.39
N GLY A 111 2.63 -19.89 3.74
CA GLY A 111 1.19 -19.58 3.66
C GLY A 111 0.66 -18.88 4.90
N LYS A 112 1.51 -18.39 5.81
CA LYS A 112 1.07 -17.60 6.96
C LYS A 112 0.63 -16.22 6.52
N VAL A 113 -0.39 -15.71 7.18
CA VAL A 113 -1.02 -14.42 6.87
C VAL A 113 -0.50 -13.37 7.84
N TRP A 114 0.23 -12.40 7.33
CA TRP A 114 0.74 -11.27 8.10
C TRP A 114 -0.13 -10.04 7.83
N ILE A 115 -0.58 -9.38 8.90
CA ILE A 115 -1.45 -8.21 8.80
C ILE A 115 -0.88 -7.09 9.66
N THR A 116 -0.78 -5.91 9.06
CA THR A 116 -0.52 -4.67 9.80
C THR A 116 -1.85 -4.03 10.18
N ASP A 117 -1.96 -3.57 11.42
CA ASP A 117 -3.11 -2.78 11.86
C ASP A 117 -2.64 -1.47 12.48
N THR A 118 -2.92 -0.38 11.76
CA THR A 118 -2.51 0.98 12.16
C THR A 118 -3.27 1.51 13.37
N GLY A 119 -4.46 0.98 13.65
CA GLY A 119 -5.24 1.34 14.84
C GLY A 119 -4.84 0.55 16.07
N LEU A 120 -4.33 -0.66 15.90
CA LEU A 120 -3.76 -1.46 16.98
C LEU A 120 -2.31 -1.08 17.29
N GLU A 121 -1.59 -0.43 16.37
CA GLU A 121 -0.13 -0.21 16.42
C GLU A 121 0.64 -1.54 16.42
N GLN A 122 0.12 -2.54 15.69
CA GLN A 122 0.62 -3.92 15.74
C GLN A 122 0.79 -4.54 14.35
N VAL A 123 1.67 -5.54 14.30
CA VAL A 123 1.78 -6.50 13.22
C VAL A 123 1.44 -7.89 13.76
N LEU A 124 0.52 -8.55 13.10
CA LEU A 124 -0.07 -9.81 13.55
C LEU A 124 0.17 -10.91 12.51
N ARG A 125 0.54 -12.11 12.95
CA ARG A 125 0.64 -13.28 12.06
C ARG A 125 -0.40 -14.33 12.45
N PHE A 126 -1.08 -14.83 11.44
CA PHE A 126 -2.12 -15.83 11.56
C PHE A 126 -1.81 -17.10 10.75
N SER A 127 -2.42 -18.22 11.15
CA SER A 127 -2.56 -19.36 10.24
C SER A 127 -3.50 -19.00 9.08
N PRO A 128 -3.50 -19.78 7.98
CA PRO A 128 -4.47 -19.57 6.88
C PRO A 128 -5.93 -19.65 7.32
N GLU A 129 -6.22 -20.33 8.43
CA GLU A 129 -7.55 -20.50 9.02
C GLU A 129 -7.94 -19.33 9.94
N GLY A 130 -7.02 -18.37 10.20
CA GLY A 130 -7.27 -17.20 11.02
C GLY A 130 -6.93 -17.36 12.50
N GLU A 131 -6.14 -18.37 12.88
CA GLU A 131 -5.63 -18.53 14.24
C GLU A 131 -4.43 -17.61 14.48
N LEU A 132 -4.48 -16.75 15.49
CA LEU A 132 -3.39 -15.84 15.85
C LEU A 132 -2.18 -16.62 16.40
N GLU A 133 -1.03 -16.49 15.73
CA GLU A 133 0.21 -17.20 16.10
C GLU A 133 1.30 -16.27 16.66
N LEU A 134 1.29 -14.98 16.27
CA LEU A 134 2.31 -14.02 16.69
C LEU A 134 1.70 -12.61 16.72
N THR A 135 2.08 -11.85 17.74
CA THR A 135 1.81 -10.42 17.85
C THR A 135 3.11 -9.67 18.04
N LEU A 136 3.36 -8.66 17.22
CA LEU A 136 4.45 -7.70 17.37
C LEU A 136 3.84 -6.33 17.67
N GLY A 137 4.50 -5.56 18.55
CA GLY A 137 3.97 -4.28 19.04
C GLY A 137 3.05 -4.44 20.25
N GLU A 138 2.75 -3.33 20.90
CA GLU A 138 1.83 -3.24 22.03
C GLU A 138 0.60 -2.44 21.62
N LYS A 139 -0.60 -3.01 21.87
CA LYS A 139 -1.88 -2.41 21.46
C LYS A 139 -2.02 -0.97 21.94
N GLY A 140 -2.20 -0.05 20.98
CA GLY A 140 -2.43 1.36 21.26
C GLY A 140 -1.21 2.13 21.76
N VAL A 141 -0.01 1.54 21.68
CA VAL A 141 1.23 2.18 22.09
C VAL A 141 2.09 2.51 20.88
N SER A 142 2.08 3.78 20.48
CA SER A 142 2.87 4.29 19.36
C SER A 142 4.24 4.76 19.84
N LYS A 143 5.32 4.09 19.39
CA LYS A 143 6.71 4.45 19.69
C LYS A 143 7.64 3.94 18.59
N GLN A 144 8.83 4.54 18.47
CA GLN A 144 9.90 4.04 17.60
C GLN A 144 11.00 3.39 18.44
N ASP A 145 10.82 2.11 18.80
CA ASP A 145 11.80 1.28 19.48
C ASP A 145 11.70 -0.18 19.03
N ALA A 146 12.44 -1.09 19.69
CA ALA A 146 12.50 -2.51 19.33
C ALA A 146 11.19 -3.29 19.60
N GLY A 147 10.29 -2.77 20.42
CA GLY A 147 9.07 -3.46 20.86
C GLY A 147 7.77 -2.83 20.36
N HIS A 148 7.83 -1.68 19.71
CA HIS A 148 6.65 -0.92 19.32
C HIS A 148 6.73 -0.46 17.86
N PHE A 149 5.58 -0.02 17.33
CA PHE A 149 5.44 0.60 16.01
C PHE A 149 4.73 1.94 16.11
N GLY A 150 4.80 2.70 15.02
CA GLY A 150 4.02 3.92 14.84
C GLY A 150 3.18 3.81 13.57
N ARG A 151 2.06 3.08 13.67
CA ARG A 151 1.14 2.79 12.56
C ARG A 151 1.84 2.07 11.40
N PRO A 152 2.18 0.78 11.58
CA PRO A 152 2.85 -0.01 10.56
C PRO A 152 1.94 -0.18 9.32
N ALA A 153 2.54 -0.08 8.14
CA ALA A 153 1.81 -0.03 6.87
C ALA A 153 1.87 -1.35 6.09
N ASP A 154 3.04 -1.98 5.95
CA ASP A 154 3.24 -3.12 5.05
C ASP A 154 4.33 -4.08 5.57
N VAL A 155 4.33 -5.31 5.04
CA VAL A 155 5.28 -6.37 5.39
C VAL A 155 5.84 -7.03 4.13
N ALA A 156 7.17 -7.26 4.12
CA ALA A 156 7.83 -8.09 3.11
C ALA A 156 8.80 -9.09 3.76
N PHE A 157 9.20 -10.10 2.99
CA PHE A 157 10.03 -11.19 3.48
C PHE A 157 11.36 -11.26 2.74
N LEU A 158 12.47 -11.32 3.47
CA LEU A 158 13.81 -11.45 2.93
C LEU A 158 14.53 -12.63 3.59
N GLY A 159 14.44 -13.80 2.99
CA GLY A 159 14.95 -15.05 3.60
C GLY A 159 14.31 -15.30 4.96
N HIS A 160 15.12 -15.26 6.03
CA HIS A 160 14.66 -15.41 7.41
C HIS A 160 14.43 -14.06 8.12
N ARG A 161 14.14 -13.01 7.38
CA ARG A 161 13.83 -11.68 7.93
C ARG A 161 12.46 -11.22 7.47
N VAL A 162 11.74 -10.60 8.39
CA VAL A 162 10.47 -9.94 8.16
C VAL A 162 10.75 -8.45 8.20
N LEU A 163 10.49 -7.75 7.11
CA LEU A 163 10.66 -6.32 6.96
C LEU A 163 9.30 -5.66 7.13
N ILE A 164 9.22 -4.68 8.00
CA ILE A 164 7.97 -3.96 8.31
C ILE A 164 8.16 -2.49 7.94
N ALA A 165 7.37 -1.98 7.02
CA ALA A 165 7.27 -0.56 6.73
C ALA A 165 6.51 0.12 7.87
N ASP A 166 7.24 0.78 8.77
CA ASP A 166 6.71 1.43 9.96
C ASP A 166 6.76 2.95 9.77
N GLY A 167 5.79 3.47 9.01
CA GLY A 167 5.97 4.78 8.37
C GLY A 167 4.91 5.84 8.61
N TYR A 168 3.69 5.56 9.06
CA TYR A 168 2.67 6.61 9.23
C TYR A 168 2.97 7.59 10.38
N VAL A 169 3.61 7.10 11.45
CA VAL A 169 4.07 7.93 12.58
C VAL A 169 5.58 7.82 12.72
N ASN A 170 6.12 6.60 12.62
CA ASN A 170 7.55 6.35 12.58
C ASN A 170 8.12 6.59 11.17
N THR A 171 9.45 6.53 11.02
CA THR A 171 10.16 6.90 9.78
C THR A 171 11.12 5.81 9.30
N ARG A 172 10.78 4.52 9.52
CA ARG A 172 11.72 3.40 9.38
C ARG A 172 11.15 2.19 8.65
N VAL A 173 12.05 1.31 8.23
CA VAL A 173 11.81 -0.13 8.05
C VAL A 173 12.38 -0.86 9.26
N ALA A 174 11.57 -1.64 9.94
CA ALA A 174 11.98 -2.47 11.07
C ALA A 174 12.12 -3.93 10.64
N GLU A 175 13.22 -4.57 11.01
CA GLU A 175 13.51 -5.97 10.68
C GLU A 175 13.37 -6.87 11.92
N PHE A 176 12.63 -7.97 11.73
CA PHE A 176 12.40 -8.99 12.74
C PHE A 176 12.74 -10.39 12.21
N SER A 177 13.01 -11.33 13.11
CA SER A 177 12.97 -12.75 12.74
C SER A 177 11.51 -13.22 12.59
N PRO A 178 11.26 -14.36 11.90
CA PRO A 178 9.91 -14.94 11.82
C PRO A 178 9.31 -15.33 13.17
N GLN A 179 10.12 -15.43 14.22
CA GLN A 179 9.69 -15.70 15.60
C GLN A 179 9.43 -14.42 16.41
N GLY A 180 9.53 -13.24 15.76
CA GLY A 180 9.23 -11.96 16.38
C GLY A 180 10.38 -11.31 17.15
N LYS A 181 11.63 -11.79 16.99
CA LYS A 181 12.78 -11.14 17.60
C LYS A 181 13.22 -9.97 16.75
N PHE A 182 13.26 -8.76 17.33
CA PHE A 182 13.82 -7.56 16.69
C PHE A 182 15.28 -7.79 16.30
N ILE A 183 15.65 -7.38 15.10
CA ILE A 183 17.01 -7.49 14.55
C ILE A 183 17.65 -6.09 14.49
N ARG A 184 17.00 -5.18 13.78
CA ARG A 184 17.44 -3.78 13.59
C ARG A 184 16.33 -2.96 12.94
N ASP A 185 16.55 -1.68 12.85
CA ASP A 185 15.79 -0.78 11.97
C ASP A 185 16.74 0.12 11.17
N TRP A 186 16.21 0.73 10.12
CA TRP A 186 16.97 1.61 9.25
C TRP A 186 16.04 2.48 8.40
N GLY A 187 16.65 3.47 7.75
CA GLY A 187 15.97 4.42 6.89
C GLY A 187 15.60 5.70 7.62
N ASP A 188 15.20 6.67 6.83
CA ASP A 188 14.65 7.96 7.24
C ASP A 188 13.66 8.36 6.15
N PHE A 189 12.40 7.94 6.35
CA PHE A 189 11.32 8.13 5.41
C PHE A 189 10.34 9.18 5.94
N LYS A 190 9.66 9.88 5.04
CA LYS A 190 8.54 10.70 5.48
C LYS A 190 7.31 9.84 5.74
N VAL A 191 7.02 8.87 4.88
CA VAL A 191 6.11 7.75 5.12
C VAL A 191 6.64 6.51 4.40
N ALA A 192 7.21 5.54 5.12
CA ALA A 192 7.47 4.21 4.59
C ALA A 192 6.13 3.47 4.44
N HIS A 193 5.52 3.53 3.26
CA HIS A 193 4.17 3.02 3.03
C HIS A 193 4.13 1.58 2.52
N ALA A 194 5.04 1.22 1.64
CA ALA A 194 5.19 -0.15 1.15
C ALA A 194 6.65 -0.56 1.14
N VAL A 195 6.89 -1.85 1.33
CA VAL A 195 8.21 -2.47 1.23
C VAL A 195 8.12 -3.71 0.34
N ALA A 196 9.06 -3.86 -0.59
CA ALA A 196 9.15 -5.02 -1.48
C ALA A 196 10.59 -5.51 -1.58
N VAL A 197 10.76 -6.78 -1.89
CA VAL A 197 12.08 -7.43 -1.91
C VAL A 197 12.20 -8.29 -3.17
N ASP A 198 13.33 -8.17 -3.87
CA ASP A 198 13.75 -9.12 -4.90
C ASP A 198 15.07 -9.81 -4.50
N ASP A 199 15.67 -10.55 -5.43
CA ASP A 199 16.89 -11.31 -5.19
C ASP A 199 18.11 -10.45 -4.82
N GLN A 200 18.09 -9.14 -5.06
CA GLN A 200 19.24 -8.25 -4.89
C GLN A 200 18.94 -7.01 -4.05
N ARG A 201 17.66 -6.60 -3.97
CA ARG A 201 17.27 -5.27 -3.50
C ARG A 201 16.07 -5.29 -2.58
N ILE A 202 16.00 -4.25 -1.76
CA ILE A 202 14.81 -3.86 -1.02
C ILE A 202 14.34 -2.53 -1.61
N TYR A 203 13.05 -2.43 -1.88
CA TYR A 203 12.39 -1.23 -2.37
C TYR A 203 11.45 -0.70 -1.32
N VAL A 204 11.47 0.59 -1.05
CA VAL A 204 10.57 1.24 -0.09
C VAL A 204 9.87 2.40 -0.78
N ALA A 205 8.55 2.40 -0.76
CA ALA A 205 7.76 3.55 -1.16
C ALA A 205 7.83 4.61 -0.04
N ASP A 206 8.66 5.62 -0.24
CA ASP A 206 8.75 6.80 0.61
C ASP A 206 7.69 7.80 0.13
N ARG A 207 6.42 7.49 0.48
CA ARG A 207 5.21 8.00 -0.15
C ARG A 207 5.15 9.51 -0.15
N GLU A 208 5.25 10.14 1.01
CA GLU A 208 5.13 11.59 1.15
C GLU A 208 6.35 12.38 0.62
N ASN A 209 7.42 11.68 0.23
CA ASN A 209 8.54 12.24 -0.51
C ASN A 209 8.42 11.97 -2.02
N ALA A 210 7.32 11.37 -2.47
CA ALA A 210 7.02 11.03 -3.86
C ALA A 210 8.21 10.32 -4.55
N ARG A 211 8.77 9.28 -3.87
CA ARG A 211 9.92 8.52 -4.38
C ARG A 211 9.91 7.08 -3.94
N ILE A 212 10.60 6.24 -4.69
CA ILE A 212 10.96 4.88 -4.30
C ILE A 212 12.44 4.89 -3.91
N GLN A 213 12.76 4.49 -2.69
CA GLN A 213 14.13 4.28 -2.28
C GLN A 213 14.53 2.82 -2.46
N VAL A 214 15.71 2.59 -3.03
CA VAL A 214 16.24 1.28 -3.35
C VAL A 214 17.46 1.01 -2.49
N PHE A 215 17.46 -0.12 -1.78
CA PHE A 215 18.52 -0.51 -0.86
C PHE A 215 19.08 -1.88 -1.25
N ASP A 216 20.31 -2.15 -0.86
CA ASP A 216 20.82 -3.52 -0.83
C ASP A 216 20.21 -4.31 0.35
N HIS A 217 20.43 -5.62 0.38
CA HIS A 217 19.91 -6.48 1.46
C HIS A 217 20.54 -6.20 2.84
N ALA A 218 21.60 -5.38 2.90
CA ALA A 218 22.17 -4.87 4.14
C ALA A 218 21.48 -3.58 4.63
N GLY A 219 20.51 -3.03 3.88
CA GLY A 219 19.82 -1.79 4.21
C GLY A 219 20.61 -0.53 3.85
N LYS A 220 21.63 -0.64 2.99
CA LYS A 220 22.39 0.50 2.49
C LYS A 220 21.69 1.06 1.26
N LEU A 221 21.41 2.36 1.26
CA LEU A 221 20.80 3.07 0.12
C LEU A 221 21.69 2.96 -1.13
N ALA A 222 21.11 2.46 -2.21
CA ALA A 222 21.74 2.28 -3.52
C ALA A 222 21.22 3.31 -4.55
N ALA A 223 19.93 3.64 -4.52
CA ALA A 223 19.30 4.58 -5.45
C ALA A 223 18.04 5.21 -4.85
N SER A 224 17.60 6.30 -5.48
CA SER A 224 16.30 6.94 -5.19
C SER A 224 15.65 7.32 -6.52
N TRP A 225 14.45 6.78 -6.77
CA TRP A 225 13.68 6.99 -7.98
C TRP A 225 12.52 7.93 -7.68
N VAL A 226 12.50 9.08 -8.30
CA VAL A 226 11.46 10.11 -8.07
C VAL A 226 10.25 9.78 -8.93
N SER A 227 9.06 9.76 -8.31
CA SER A 227 7.79 9.58 -9.01
C SER A 227 7.48 10.80 -9.89
N PRO A 228 7.09 10.60 -11.15
CA PRO A 228 6.69 11.70 -12.02
C PRO A 228 5.54 12.53 -11.43
N ALA A 229 5.54 13.82 -11.72
CA ALA A 229 4.53 14.76 -11.26
C ALA A 229 4.29 14.77 -9.74
N GLY A 230 5.22 14.21 -8.93
CA GLY A 230 5.07 14.15 -7.49
C GLY A 230 3.99 13.19 -7.00
N ASN A 231 3.58 12.22 -7.82
CA ASN A 231 2.58 11.23 -7.43
C ASN A 231 3.08 10.36 -6.28
N HIS A 232 2.18 10.01 -5.37
CA HIS A 232 2.48 9.14 -4.24
C HIS A 232 2.41 7.66 -4.63
N THR A 233 3.49 6.92 -4.37
CA THR A 233 3.52 5.46 -4.56
C THR A 233 2.94 4.77 -3.33
N TYR A 234 1.92 3.93 -3.56
CA TYR A 234 1.21 3.22 -2.50
C TYR A 234 1.65 1.77 -2.34
N SER A 235 1.94 1.06 -3.43
CA SER A 235 2.39 -0.34 -3.36
C SER A 235 3.43 -0.66 -4.43
N LEU A 236 4.23 -1.69 -4.16
CA LEU A 236 5.36 -2.13 -4.96
C LEU A 236 5.37 -3.65 -5.06
N LYS A 237 5.57 -4.21 -6.27
CA LYS A 237 5.79 -5.65 -6.45
C LYS A 237 6.91 -5.89 -7.48
N PRO A 238 7.92 -6.73 -7.16
CA PRO A 238 8.98 -7.09 -8.09
C PRO A 238 8.44 -7.88 -9.29
N LEU A 239 8.96 -7.56 -10.48
CA LEU A 239 8.67 -8.28 -11.73
C LEU A 239 9.81 -9.21 -12.18
N GLY A 240 10.85 -9.34 -11.35
CA GLY A 240 12.08 -10.05 -11.70
C GLY A 240 13.04 -9.22 -12.56
N GLY A 241 14.33 -9.61 -12.53
CA GLY A 241 15.38 -8.89 -13.25
C GLY A 241 15.62 -7.45 -12.78
N GLY A 242 15.29 -7.14 -11.52
CA GLY A 242 15.38 -5.80 -10.96
C GLY A 242 14.27 -4.85 -11.39
N ARG A 243 13.29 -5.33 -12.15
CA ARG A 243 12.12 -4.54 -12.58
C ARG A 243 11.08 -4.50 -11.47
N LEU A 244 10.35 -3.40 -11.38
CA LEU A 244 9.39 -3.15 -10.33
C LEU A 244 8.06 -2.68 -10.91
N LEU A 245 6.97 -3.25 -10.43
CA LEU A 245 5.62 -2.74 -10.63
C LEU A 245 5.25 -1.86 -9.45
N ALA A 246 4.74 -0.67 -9.71
CA ALA A 246 4.28 0.27 -8.70
C ALA A 246 2.87 0.74 -9.00
N VAL A 247 2.07 0.95 -7.96
CA VAL A 247 0.83 1.71 -8.07
C VAL A 247 1.01 3.10 -7.48
N GLU A 248 0.69 4.11 -8.26
CA GLU A 248 0.65 5.50 -7.83
C GLU A 248 -0.81 5.94 -7.73
N GLY A 249 -1.20 6.43 -6.56
CA GLY A 249 -2.50 7.06 -6.34
C GLY A 249 -2.53 8.46 -6.98
N ARG A 250 -3.68 8.84 -7.46
CA ARG A 250 -3.92 10.20 -7.90
C ARG A 250 -4.36 11.05 -6.71
N ASP A 251 -3.40 11.68 -6.07
CA ASP A 251 -3.64 12.58 -4.94
C ASP A 251 -3.99 13.97 -5.46
N GLY A 252 -5.16 14.46 -5.11
CA GLY A 252 -5.62 15.79 -5.52
C GLY A 252 -7.14 15.90 -5.52
N ALA A 253 -7.66 17.02 -6.00
CA ALA A 253 -9.09 17.27 -6.10
C ALA A 253 -9.81 16.26 -7.02
N ASP A 254 -9.08 15.65 -7.95
CA ASP A 254 -9.54 14.63 -8.89
C ASP A 254 -9.06 13.21 -8.50
N ARG A 255 -9.22 12.82 -7.24
CA ARG A 255 -8.85 11.50 -6.72
C ARG A 255 -9.61 10.37 -7.40
N LYS A 256 -9.28 10.09 -8.67
CA LYS A 256 -9.91 9.02 -9.45
C LYS A 256 -8.86 8.12 -10.08
N GLY A 257 -8.94 6.82 -9.77
CA GLY A 257 -8.12 5.80 -10.38
C GLY A 257 -6.72 5.64 -9.78
N ALA A 258 -5.86 5.03 -10.56
CA ALA A 258 -4.47 4.77 -10.24
C ALA A 258 -3.64 4.82 -11.51
N ILE A 259 -2.35 5.08 -11.37
CA ILE A 259 -1.36 4.86 -12.43
C ILE A 259 -0.53 3.64 -12.03
N ILE A 260 -0.46 2.66 -12.91
CA ILE A 260 0.47 1.54 -12.79
C ILE A 260 1.73 1.88 -13.56
N ARG A 261 2.89 1.81 -12.89
CA ARG A 261 4.19 2.04 -13.52
C ARG A 261 5.06 0.80 -13.46
N ILE A 262 5.78 0.58 -14.54
CA ILE A 262 6.82 -0.44 -14.62
C ILE A 262 8.16 0.28 -14.68
N TYR A 263 8.96 0.11 -13.64
CA TYR A 263 10.31 0.61 -13.58
C TYR A 263 11.31 -0.47 -14.03
N ALA A 264 12.28 -0.06 -14.83
CA ALA A 264 13.47 -0.86 -15.13
C ALA A 264 14.41 -0.91 -13.90
N ALA A 265 15.40 -1.77 -13.96
CA ALA A 265 16.38 -1.96 -12.87
C ALA A 265 17.22 -0.71 -12.54
N ASP A 266 17.31 0.25 -13.45
CA ASP A 266 18.00 1.53 -13.27
C ASP A 266 17.07 2.65 -12.77
N GLY A 267 15.76 2.37 -12.61
CA GLY A 267 14.75 3.32 -12.18
C GLY A 267 14.09 4.12 -13.30
N THR A 268 14.44 3.86 -14.55
CA THR A 268 13.72 4.44 -15.70
C THR A 268 12.34 3.80 -15.84
N ILE A 269 11.34 4.60 -16.22
CA ILE A 269 9.99 4.10 -16.45
C ILE A 269 9.92 3.45 -17.82
N GLU A 270 9.69 2.14 -17.86
CA GLU A 270 9.49 1.40 -19.10
C GLU A 270 8.09 1.62 -19.67
N ARG A 271 7.08 1.63 -18.81
CA ARG A 271 5.66 1.75 -19.19
C ARG A 271 4.85 2.37 -18.07
N SER A 272 3.77 3.02 -18.46
CA SER A 272 2.75 3.53 -17.56
C SER A 272 1.37 3.21 -18.10
N TYR A 273 0.43 2.90 -17.22
CA TYR A 273 -0.97 2.63 -17.57
C TYR A 273 -1.92 3.35 -16.62
N ASP A 274 -2.95 3.93 -17.18
CA ASP A 274 -4.07 4.49 -16.40
C ASP A 274 -5.07 3.38 -16.08
N VAL A 275 -5.23 3.08 -14.82
CA VAL A 275 -6.29 2.19 -14.36
C VAL A 275 -7.51 3.05 -14.04
N GLY A 276 -8.38 3.18 -15.03
CA GLY A 276 -9.67 3.85 -14.88
C GLY A 276 -10.58 3.01 -13.98
N LEU A 277 -10.51 3.25 -12.67
CA LEU A 277 -11.41 2.59 -11.73
C LEU A 277 -12.82 3.12 -11.94
N PRO A 278 -13.85 2.24 -12.15
CA PRO A 278 -15.20 2.68 -12.44
C PRO A 278 -15.85 3.32 -11.22
N GLY A 279 -16.66 4.36 -11.45
CA GLY A 279 -17.43 5.04 -10.42
C GLY A 279 -17.42 6.55 -10.62
N GLU A 280 -18.46 7.22 -10.12
CA GLU A 280 -18.57 8.68 -10.10
C GLU A 280 -17.86 9.27 -8.88
N ASP A 281 -17.72 8.48 -7.82
CA ASP A 281 -17.11 8.87 -6.55
C ASP A 281 -15.58 8.75 -6.57
N ALA A 282 -14.94 9.22 -5.50
CA ALA A 282 -13.52 9.10 -5.31
C ALA A 282 -13.09 7.62 -5.40
N SER A 283 -12.01 7.34 -6.13
CA SER A 283 -11.39 6.03 -6.22
C SER A 283 -9.88 6.19 -6.07
N LEU A 284 -9.27 5.25 -5.35
CA LEU A 284 -7.83 5.27 -5.06
C LEU A 284 -7.28 3.84 -5.12
N GLY A 285 -6.47 3.58 -6.16
CA GLY A 285 -5.67 2.37 -6.18
C GLY A 285 -4.62 2.41 -5.09
N HIS A 286 -4.64 1.40 -4.21
CA HIS A 286 -3.83 1.45 -2.99
C HIS A 286 -2.83 0.31 -2.91
N ASP A 287 -3.26 -0.93 -3.04
CA ASP A 287 -2.37 -2.09 -2.97
C ASP A 287 -2.55 -2.99 -4.18
N LEU A 288 -1.51 -3.71 -4.55
CA LEU A 288 -1.53 -4.63 -5.67
C LEU A 288 -0.85 -5.96 -5.35
N ALA A 289 -1.33 -7.01 -6.01
CA ALA A 289 -0.72 -8.33 -5.98
C ALA A 289 -0.61 -8.91 -7.40
N ILE A 290 0.32 -9.83 -7.59
CA ILE A 290 0.54 -10.51 -8.88
C ILE A 290 0.30 -12.00 -8.68
N GLY A 291 -0.68 -12.55 -9.39
CA GLY A 291 -0.96 -13.98 -9.40
C GLY A 291 0.07 -14.76 -10.24
N PRO A 292 0.22 -16.07 -9.99
CA PRO A 292 1.14 -16.92 -10.76
C PRO A 292 0.74 -17.06 -12.24
N ASP A 293 -0.50 -16.76 -12.56
CA ASP A 293 -1.05 -16.71 -13.92
C ASP A 293 -0.80 -15.35 -14.63
N GLY A 294 -0.15 -14.42 -13.95
CA GLY A 294 0.17 -13.09 -14.45
C GLY A 294 -0.95 -12.05 -14.31
N HIS A 295 -2.10 -12.43 -13.72
CA HIS A 295 -3.10 -11.44 -13.36
C HIS A 295 -2.62 -10.54 -12.23
N ILE A 296 -2.98 -9.27 -12.34
CA ILE A 296 -2.74 -8.26 -11.31
C ILE A 296 -4.07 -7.94 -10.65
N TYR A 297 -4.06 -7.92 -9.34
CA TYR A 297 -5.18 -7.53 -8.49
C TYR A 297 -4.86 -6.18 -7.87
N LEU A 298 -5.77 -5.22 -7.98
CA LEU A 298 -5.60 -3.86 -7.46
C LEU A 298 -6.78 -3.52 -6.56
N THR A 299 -6.48 -3.03 -5.36
CA THR A 299 -7.50 -2.55 -4.42
C THR A 299 -7.90 -1.11 -4.75
N ASP A 300 -9.19 -0.83 -4.64
CA ASP A 300 -9.76 0.52 -4.65
C ASP A 300 -10.38 0.79 -3.27
N VAL A 301 -9.69 1.59 -2.46
CA VAL A 301 -10.06 1.80 -1.06
C VAL A 301 -11.45 2.43 -0.93
N PRO A 302 -11.72 3.65 -1.42
CA PRO A 302 -13.04 4.23 -1.26
C PRO A 302 -14.11 3.55 -2.12
N GLY A 303 -13.71 2.93 -3.25
CA GLY A 303 -14.61 2.16 -4.10
C GLY A 303 -15.05 0.81 -3.50
N GLY A 304 -14.39 0.35 -2.43
CA GLY A 304 -14.75 -0.88 -1.72
C GLY A 304 -14.69 -2.12 -2.61
N ARG A 305 -13.64 -2.24 -3.43
CA ARG A 305 -13.51 -3.34 -4.42
C ARG A 305 -12.07 -3.73 -4.69
N VAL A 306 -11.93 -4.88 -5.35
CA VAL A 306 -10.71 -5.30 -6.03
C VAL A 306 -11.04 -5.40 -7.52
N VAL A 307 -10.15 -4.91 -8.37
CA VAL A 307 -10.20 -5.11 -9.81
C VAL A 307 -9.06 -6.00 -10.26
N ARG A 308 -9.30 -6.78 -11.32
CA ARG A 308 -8.30 -7.66 -11.91
C ARG A 308 -7.99 -7.22 -13.33
N PHE A 309 -6.72 -7.31 -13.72
CA PHE A 309 -6.28 -7.04 -15.09
C PHE A 309 -4.99 -7.79 -15.44
N SER A 310 -4.60 -7.76 -16.69
CA SER A 310 -3.29 -8.23 -17.16
C SER A 310 -2.57 -7.12 -17.87
N LEU A 311 -1.24 -7.08 -17.76
CA LEU A 311 -0.45 -6.15 -18.54
C LEU A 311 -0.54 -6.54 -20.03
N PRO A 312 -0.66 -5.56 -20.95
CA PRO A 312 -0.62 -5.84 -22.39
C PRO A 312 0.66 -6.56 -22.79
N ALA A 313 0.54 -7.52 -23.70
CA ALA A 313 1.70 -8.19 -24.27
C ALA A 313 2.69 -7.17 -24.86
N LYS A 314 3.99 -7.52 -24.85
CA LYS A 314 5.06 -6.67 -25.38
C LYS A 314 4.95 -6.50 -26.89
#